data_86ca21a236f8d204ade8632ad2f9e3bb
#
_entry.id   86ca21a236f8d204ade8632ad2f9e3bb
#
_cell.length_a   1.000
_cell.length_b   1.000
_cell.length_c   1.000
_cell.angle_alpha   90.00
_cell.angle_beta   90.00
_cell.angle_gamma   90.00
#
_symmetry.space_group_name_H-M   'P 1'
#
loop_
_entity.id
_entity.type
_entity.pdbx_description
1 polymer ?
#
loop_
_entity_poly.entity_id
_entity_poly.type
_entity_poly.pdbx_seq_one_letter_code
_entity_poly.pdbx_strand_id
1 'polypeptide(L)'
;DSESKTGASTLWLSTLDEKREAGEILYDLRIIENKASQPHKATITLRIPEYDEEFLPNFRNGDVVVLYERNEVTDKVTNKLVVKGNIERITATEVCIRLRASQRNLSIFPSDSLYALEHDYMDATFRAMYLGLSAFMNANQERRDLLLGKRKPQFAVGIPKKAHFIDDFEKVATKAVAAKDYFLLVGPPGTGKTS
;
A
#
# COMPACT_ATOMS: atom_id res chain seq x y z
N ASP A 1 23.91 -15.14 -13.29
CA ASP A 1 22.43 -14.98 -13.39
C ASP A 1 21.91 -14.50 -12.03
N SER A 2 21.98 -13.20 -11.80
CA SER A 2 21.35 -12.56 -10.63
C SER A 2 19.92 -12.21 -11.00
N GLU A 3 19.00 -13.13 -10.77
CA GLU A 3 17.57 -12.81 -10.75
C GLU A 3 17.33 -11.76 -9.67
N SER A 4 16.91 -10.57 -10.09
CA SER A 4 16.53 -9.48 -9.20
C SER A 4 15.37 -9.93 -8.31
N LYS A 5 15.66 -10.24 -7.06
CA LYS A 5 14.67 -10.48 -6.00
C LYS A 5 13.99 -9.15 -5.61
N THR A 6 13.30 -8.52 -6.54
CA THR A 6 12.56 -7.28 -6.33
C THR A 6 11.09 -7.56 -6.11
N GLY A 7 10.75 -8.09 -4.93
CA GLY A 7 9.38 -8.16 -4.46
C GLY A 7 9.26 -7.45 -3.12
N ALA A 8 8.20 -6.68 -2.89
CA ALA A 8 7.93 -5.96 -1.64
C ALA A 8 8.02 -6.86 -0.38
N SER A 9 7.70 -8.15 -0.49
CA SER A 9 7.86 -9.14 0.57
C SER A 9 9.32 -9.47 0.90
N THR A 10 10.24 -9.29 -0.05
CA THR A 10 11.66 -9.58 0.14
C THR A 10 12.30 -8.57 1.09
N LEU A 11 11.84 -7.30 1.08
CA LEU A 11 12.36 -6.24 1.94
C LEU A 11 12.12 -6.54 3.43
N TRP A 12 10.98 -7.13 3.80
CA TRP A 12 10.73 -7.50 5.20
C TRP A 12 11.62 -8.65 5.69
N LEU A 13 12.16 -9.47 4.78
CA LEU A 13 13.08 -10.56 5.09
C LEU A 13 14.54 -10.13 5.09
N SER A 14 14.86 -8.98 4.49
CA SER A 14 16.21 -8.41 4.41
C SER A 14 16.82 -8.16 5.78
N THR A 15 18.13 -8.11 5.81
CA THR A 15 18.90 -7.76 7.02
C THR A 15 18.73 -6.28 7.36
N LEU A 16 19.14 -5.89 8.57
CA LEU A 16 19.11 -4.48 8.97
C LEU A 16 20.02 -3.63 8.06
N ASP A 17 21.20 -4.14 7.73
CA ASP A 17 22.17 -3.41 6.90
C ASP A 17 21.64 -3.18 5.49
N GLU A 18 21.05 -4.19 4.86
CA GLU A 18 20.40 -4.05 3.55
C GLU A 18 19.26 -3.02 3.57
N LYS A 19 18.46 -2.99 4.66
CA LYS A 19 17.37 -2.01 4.83
C LYS A 19 17.91 -0.60 5.09
N ARG A 20 19.02 -0.48 5.82
CA ARG A 20 19.70 0.81 6.05
C ARG A 20 20.25 1.38 4.73
N GLU A 21 20.97 0.57 3.97
CA GLU A 21 21.49 0.96 2.65
C GLU A 21 20.37 1.41 1.70
N ALA A 22 19.21 0.75 1.75
CA ALA A 22 18.05 1.12 0.96
C ALA A 22 17.26 2.33 1.52
N GLY A 23 17.54 2.79 2.75
CA GLY A 23 16.77 3.85 3.42
C GLY A 23 15.35 3.44 3.83
N GLU A 24 15.07 2.14 3.96
CA GLU A 24 13.72 1.58 4.10
C GLU A 24 13.32 1.23 5.55
N ILE A 25 14.12 1.64 6.52
CA ILE A 25 13.86 1.41 7.94
C ILE A 25 14.29 2.61 8.78
N LEU A 26 13.46 3.00 9.75
CA LEU A 26 13.88 3.75 10.93
C LEU A 26 13.97 2.77 12.10
N TYR A 27 15.06 2.77 12.84
CA TYR A 27 15.34 1.79 13.89
C TYR A 27 15.82 2.46 15.19
N ASP A 28 15.86 1.70 16.28
CA ASP A 28 16.21 2.18 17.62
C ASP A 28 15.36 3.38 18.09
N LEU A 29 14.12 3.43 17.59
CA LEU A 29 13.16 4.46 17.95
C LEU A 29 12.69 4.28 19.39
N ARG A 30 12.41 5.39 20.10
CA ARG A 30 11.83 5.39 21.44
C ARG A 30 10.51 6.14 21.44
N ILE A 31 9.49 5.55 22.05
CA ILE A 31 8.20 6.23 22.22
C ILE A 31 8.38 7.38 23.22
N ILE A 32 8.02 8.60 22.81
CA ILE A 32 8.01 9.80 23.62
C ILE A 32 6.59 10.28 23.95
N GLU A 33 5.61 9.91 23.12
CA GLU A 33 4.20 10.17 23.40
C GLU A 33 3.35 9.00 22.89
N ASN A 34 2.48 8.47 23.76
CA ASN A 34 1.57 7.38 23.40
C ASN A 34 0.11 7.81 23.62
N LYS A 35 -0.57 8.10 22.52
CA LYS A 35 -2.01 8.38 22.44
C LYS A 35 -2.75 7.28 21.67
N ALA A 36 -2.22 6.06 21.64
CA ALA A 36 -2.76 4.95 20.85
C ALA A 36 -4.21 4.57 21.23
N SER A 37 -4.65 4.86 22.46
CA SER A 37 -6.01 4.56 22.92
C SER A 37 -7.06 5.60 22.53
N GLN A 38 -6.68 6.75 21.97
CA GLN A 38 -7.63 7.80 21.62
C GLN A 38 -8.54 7.37 20.46
N PRO A 39 -9.89 7.42 20.59
CA PRO A 39 -10.80 6.80 19.61
C PRO A 39 -10.74 7.40 18.20
N HIS A 40 -10.50 8.71 18.07
CA HIS A 40 -10.55 9.40 16.78
C HIS A 40 -9.20 9.89 16.28
N LYS A 41 -8.19 9.90 17.13
CA LYS A 41 -6.84 10.36 16.80
C LYS A 41 -5.79 9.53 17.54
N ALA A 42 -5.80 8.22 17.30
CA ALA A 42 -4.81 7.33 17.84
C ALA A 42 -3.44 7.63 17.22
N THR A 43 -2.51 8.17 18.01
CA THR A 43 -1.17 8.52 17.54
C THR A 43 -0.10 7.99 18.48
N ILE A 44 1.07 7.70 17.91
CA ILE A 44 2.31 7.43 18.64
C ILE A 44 3.37 8.35 18.07
N THR A 45 4.07 9.06 18.94
CA THR A 45 5.24 9.85 18.57
C THR A 45 6.49 9.15 19.08
N LEU A 46 7.45 8.96 18.18
CA LEU A 46 8.73 8.32 18.50
C LEU A 46 9.87 9.30 18.24
N ARG A 47 10.89 9.24 19.09
CA ARG A 47 12.16 9.91 18.88
C ARG A 47 13.00 9.08 17.92
N ILE A 48 13.57 9.73 16.92
CA ILE A 48 14.56 9.18 16.00
C ILE A 48 15.93 9.44 16.64
N PRO A 49 16.78 8.41 16.81
CA PRO A 49 18.15 8.60 17.30
C PRO A 49 18.98 9.34 16.23
N GLU A 50 20.12 9.82 16.66
CA GLU A 50 21.13 10.36 15.74
C GLU A 50 21.77 9.18 14.98
N TYR A 51 21.62 9.17 13.65
CA TYR A 51 22.22 8.17 12.79
C TYR A 51 23.51 8.70 12.17
N ASP A 52 24.31 7.81 11.60
CA ASP A 52 25.49 8.17 10.83
C ASP A 52 25.12 9.06 9.63
N GLU A 53 26.01 9.98 9.23
CA GLU A 53 25.77 10.94 8.13
C GLU A 53 25.46 10.26 6.78
N GLU A 54 25.88 9.02 6.59
CA GLU A 54 25.66 8.25 5.37
C GLU A 54 24.25 7.66 5.29
N PHE A 55 23.51 7.58 6.40
CA PHE A 55 22.16 7.01 6.42
C PHE A 55 21.09 8.04 6.06
N LEU A 56 20.46 7.85 4.91
CA LEU A 56 19.39 8.70 4.39
C LEU A 56 18.06 7.93 4.35
N PRO A 57 17.25 8.01 5.41
CA PRO A 57 15.95 7.33 5.43
C PRO A 57 14.98 7.94 4.42
N ASN A 58 14.29 7.08 3.67
CA ASN A 58 13.34 7.48 2.62
C ASN A 58 11.89 7.48 3.13
N PHE A 59 11.59 8.26 4.17
CA PHE A 59 10.25 8.36 4.73
C PHE A 59 9.67 9.76 4.56
N ARG A 60 8.35 9.83 4.28
CA ARG A 60 7.63 11.08 4.03
C ARG A 60 6.30 11.10 4.77
N ASN A 61 5.75 12.29 4.96
CA ASN A 61 4.40 12.46 5.46
C ASN A 61 3.40 11.76 4.52
N GLY A 62 2.50 10.96 5.10
CA GLY A 62 1.51 10.19 4.37
C GLY A 62 1.91 8.74 4.09
N ASP A 63 3.18 8.37 4.22
CA ASP A 63 3.62 7.00 3.98
C ASP A 63 2.91 6.01 4.88
N VAL A 64 2.55 4.87 4.30
CA VAL A 64 1.95 3.76 5.01
C VAL A 64 3.05 2.91 5.63
N VAL A 65 2.96 2.69 6.94
CA VAL A 65 4.06 2.11 7.70
C VAL A 65 3.58 1.05 8.68
N VAL A 66 4.51 0.17 9.08
CA VAL A 66 4.39 -0.78 10.16
C VAL A 66 5.37 -0.43 11.27
N LEU A 67 4.87 -0.35 12.49
CA LEU A 67 5.64 -0.18 13.72
C LEU A 67 5.69 -1.52 14.45
N TYR A 68 6.87 -1.91 14.92
CA TYR A 68 7.05 -3.11 15.73
C TYR A 68 8.19 -2.92 16.75
N GLU A 69 8.12 -3.70 17.82
CA GLU A 69 9.17 -3.75 18.84
C GLU A 69 10.42 -4.44 18.26
N ARG A 70 11.58 -3.80 18.44
CA ARG A 70 12.87 -4.31 17.94
C ARG A 70 13.95 -4.06 18.98
N ASN A 71 14.15 -5.04 19.83
CA ASN A 71 15.19 -5.04 20.88
C ASN A 71 16.41 -5.88 20.47
N GLU A 72 16.23 -6.84 19.55
CA GLU A 72 17.27 -7.76 19.09
C GLU A 72 17.48 -7.69 17.58
N VAL A 73 18.64 -8.11 17.12
CA VAL A 73 19.01 -8.15 15.70
C VAL A 73 18.07 -9.06 14.89
N THR A 74 17.58 -10.12 15.53
CA THR A 74 16.67 -11.11 14.92
C THR A 74 15.23 -10.64 14.80
N ASP A 75 14.88 -9.51 15.44
CA ASP A 75 13.52 -8.97 15.43
C ASP A 75 13.20 -8.33 14.07
N LYS A 76 12.14 -8.81 13.45
CA LYS A 76 11.67 -8.39 12.12
C LYS A 76 10.14 -8.24 12.10
N VAL A 77 9.63 -7.55 11.10
CA VAL A 77 8.18 -7.44 10.82
C VAL A 77 7.48 -8.81 10.81
N THR A 78 8.18 -9.86 10.38
CA THR A 78 7.58 -11.20 10.21
C THR A 78 7.48 -12.03 11.49
N ASN A 79 8.18 -11.65 12.58
CA ASN A 79 8.18 -12.39 13.84
C ASN A 79 7.76 -11.58 15.06
N LYS A 80 7.35 -10.32 14.87
CA LYS A 80 6.87 -9.43 15.95
C LYS A 80 5.43 -9.00 15.72
N LEU A 81 4.79 -8.53 16.79
CA LEU A 81 3.50 -7.86 16.69
C LEU A 81 3.69 -6.54 15.93
N VAL A 82 2.98 -6.37 14.83
CA VAL A 82 3.03 -5.16 14.03
C VAL A 82 1.79 -4.29 14.25
N VAL A 83 2.01 -2.99 14.34
CA VAL A 83 0.94 -2.00 14.37
C VAL A 83 1.04 -1.14 13.13
N LYS A 84 -0.06 -1.04 12.38
CA LYS A 84 -0.11 -0.32 11.11
C LYS A 84 -0.58 1.11 11.29
N GLY A 85 0.02 2.00 10.53
CA GLY A 85 -0.32 3.41 10.56
C GLY A 85 0.12 4.17 9.32
N ASN A 86 -0.07 5.48 9.38
CA ASN A 86 0.47 6.41 8.38
C ASN A 86 1.31 7.47 9.09
N ILE A 87 2.40 7.89 8.48
CA ILE A 87 3.20 9.00 8.98
C ILE A 87 2.36 10.29 8.89
N GLU A 88 2.02 10.87 10.03
CA GLU A 88 1.34 12.16 10.10
C GLU A 88 2.34 13.32 10.00
N ARG A 89 3.50 13.17 10.63
CA ARG A 89 4.60 14.14 10.61
C ARG A 89 5.94 13.44 10.85
N ILE A 90 6.94 13.82 10.08
CA ILE A 90 8.32 13.39 10.30
C ILE A 90 9.25 14.60 10.25
N THR A 91 10.24 14.61 11.12
CA THR A 91 11.33 15.58 11.22
C THR A 91 12.65 14.83 11.36
N ALA A 92 13.77 15.50 11.45
CA ALA A 92 15.06 14.86 11.69
C ALA A 92 15.15 14.09 13.03
N THR A 93 14.35 14.49 14.04
CA THR A 93 14.46 13.95 15.41
C THR A 93 13.23 13.18 15.87
N GLU A 94 12.10 13.31 15.17
CA GLU A 94 10.82 12.72 15.61
C GLU A 94 9.97 12.24 14.42
N VAL A 95 9.26 11.15 14.64
CA VAL A 95 8.20 10.69 13.74
C VAL A 95 6.91 10.49 14.54
N CYS A 96 5.82 11.07 14.04
CA CYS A 96 4.46 10.89 14.55
C CYS A 96 3.67 10.02 13.59
N ILE A 97 3.13 8.90 14.09
CA ILE A 97 2.35 7.94 13.32
C ILE A 97 0.90 8.01 13.78
N ARG A 98 -0.02 8.12 12.84
CA ARG A 98 -1.45 7.91 13.08
C ARG A 98 -1.77 6.44 12.86
N LEU A 99 -2.21 5.76 13.91
CA LEU A 99 -2.60 4.35 13.86
C LEU A 99 -3.91 4.17 13.08
N ARG A 100 -4.03 3.07 12.34
CA ARG A 100 -5.26 2.72 11.62
C ARG A 100 -6.43 2.37 12.54
N ALA A 101 -6.13 1.86 13.72
CA ALA A 101 -7.11 1.56 14.75
C ALA A 101 -6.57 1.96 16.12
N SER A 102 -7.45 2.47 16.97
CA SER A 102 -7.09 2.74 18.37
C SER A 102 -6.76 1.44 19.09
N GLN A 103 -5.74 1.47 19.95
CA GLN A 103 -5.27 0.33 20.73
C GLN A 103 -5.69 0.49 22.18
N ARG A 104 -6.61 -0.33 22.65
CA ARG A 104 -7.05 -0.30 24.06
C ARG A 104 -6.00 -0.90 24.99
N ASN A 105 -5.30 -1.92 24.53
CA ASN A 105 -4.21 -2.54 25.29
C ASN A 105 -2.90 -1.81 25.02
N LEU A 106 -2.52 -0.92 25.94
CA LEU A 106 -1.26 -0.16 25.85
C LEU A 106 -0.03 -0.97 26.24
N SER A 107 -0.19 -2.17 26.81
CA SER A 107 0.95 -3.03 27.13
C SER A 107 1.68 -3.58 25.92
N ILE A 108 1.09 -3.44 24.73
CA ILE A 108 1.77 -3.75 23.45
C ILE A 108 2.83 -2.70 23.07
N PHE A 109 2.93 -1.61 23.83
CA PHE A 109 3.92 -0.55 23.63
C PHE A 109 4.73 -0.33 24.92
N PRO A 110 5.62 -1.27 25.32
CA PRO A 110 6.51 -1.07 26.47
C PRO A 110 7.35 0.20 26.31
N SER A 111 7.43 1.01 27.35
CA SER A 111 8.13 2.32 27.31
C SER A 111 9.65 2.19 27.29
N ASP A 112 10.17 1.05 27.72
CA ASP A 112 11.60 0.74 27.81
C ASP A 112 12.13 -0.01 26.57
N SER A 113 11.25 -0.38 25.66
CA SER A 113 11.61 -1.06 24.42
C SER A 113 12.07 -0.09 23.33
N LEU A 114 12.84 -0.63 22.40
CA LEU A 114 13.18 -0.01 21.12
C LEU A 114 12.19 -0.47 20.04
N TYR A 115 12.00 0.41 19.07
CA TYR A 115 11.06 0.17 17.97
C TYR A 115 11.72 0.35 16.62
N ALA A 116 11.16 -0.30 15.60
CA ALA A 116 11.47 -0.03 14.22
C ALA A 116 10.20 0.32 13.43
N LEU A 117 10.39 1.15 12.41
CA LEU A 117 9.37 1.59 11.48
C LEU A 117 9.82 1.23 10.07
N GLU A 118 8.98 0.51 9.34
CA GLU A 118 9.21 0.13 7.95
C GLU A 118 8.00 0.47 7.07
N HIS A 119 8.20 0.60 5.77
CA HIS A 119 7.09 0.78 4.84
C HIS A 119 6.18 -0.45 4.81
N ASP A 120 4.86 -0.23 4.78
CA ASP A 120 3.87 -1.28 4.56
C ASP A 120 3.57 -1.44 3.07
N TYR A 121 4.41 -2.20 2.38
CA TYR A 121 4.24 -2.47 0.95
C TYR A 121 3.06 -3.41 0.63
N MET A 122 2.51 -4.08 1.63
CA MET A 122 1.64 -5.24 1.43
C MET A 122 0.14 -4.91 1.42
N ASP A 123 -0.29 -3.74 1.95
CA ASP A 123 -1.67 -3.64 2.43
C ASP A 123 -2.70 -3.26 1.34
N ALA A 124 -2.44 -2.25 0.51
CA ALA A 124 -3.47 -1.77 -0.42
C ALA A 124 -3.66 -2.74 -1.60
N THR A 125 -2.57 -3.21 -2.18
CA THR A 125 -2.61 -4.08 -3.37
C THR A 125 -3.10 -5.47 -3.02
N PHE A 126 -2.59 -6.08 -1.96
CA PHE A 126 -2.99 -7.44 -1.56
C PHE A 126 -4.44 -7.49 -1.08
N ARG A 127 -4.89 -6.48 -0.32
CA ARG A 127 -6.30 -6.39 0.07
C ARG A 127 -7.21 -6.31 -1.15
N ALA A 128 -6.87 -5.49 -2.15
CA ALA A 128 -7.63 -5.41 -3.40
C ALA A 128 -7.63 -6.74 -4.16
N MET A 129 -6.49 -7.43 -4.20
CA MET A 129 -6.37 -8.75 -4.82
C MET A 129 -7.23 -9.80 -4.11
N TYR A 130 -7.19 -9.88 -2.76
CA TYR A 130 -8.02 -10.80 -1.98
C TYR A 130 -9.51 -10.50 -2.14
N LEU A 131 -9.92 -9.23 -2.11
CA LEU A 131 -11.31 -8.83 -2.37
C LEU A 131 -11.74 -9.19 -3.79
N GLY A 132 -10.88 -8.97 -4.77
CA GLY A 132 -11.11 -9.35 -6.17
C GLY A 132 -11.26 -10.87 -6.33
N LEU A 133 -10.38 -11.65 -5.70
CA LEU A 133 -10.46 -13.11 -5.72
C LEU A 133 -11.74 -13.61 -5.04
N SER A 134 -12.08 -13.07 -3.88
CA SER A 134 -13.32 -13.41 -3.18
C SER A 134 -14.56 -13.07 -4.03
N ALA A 135 -14.58 -11.90 -4.66
CA ALA A 135 -15.65 -11.50 -5.56
C ALA A 135 -15.76 -12.43 -6.78
N PHE A 136 -14.62 -12.86 -7.33
CA PHE A 136 -14.57 -13.82 -8.44
C PHE A 136 -15.11 -15.20 -8.02
N MET A 137 -14.72 -15.71 -6.85
CA MET A 137 -15.19 -17.01 -6.34
C MET A 137 -16.70 -17.01 -6.11
N ASN A 138 -17.27 -15.89 -5.64
CA ASN A 138 -18.71 -15.74 -5.38
C ASN A 138 -19.50 -15.30 -6.62
N ALA A 139 -18.87 -14.97 -7.74
CA ALA A 139 -19.54 -14.63 -8.97
C ALA A 139 -20.27 -15.84 -9.59
N ASN A 140 -21.36 -15.59 -10.34
CA ASN A 140 -22.01 -16.63 -11.11
C ASN A 140 -21.10 -17.19 -12.22
N GLN A 141 -21.45 -18.36 -12.75
CA GLN A 141 -20.64 -19.06 -13.75
C GLN A 141 -20.42 -18.20 -15.01
N GLU A 142 -21.44 -17.49 -15.48
CA GLU A 142 -21.38 -16.66 -16.68
C GLU A 142 -20.33 -15.54 -16.54
N ARG A 143 -20.27 -14.89 -15.37
CA ARG A 143 -19.29 -13.84 -15.09
C ARG A 143 -17.87 -14.40 -14.92
N ARG A 144 -17.74 -15.57 -14.31
CA ARG A 144 -16.43 -16.26 -14.23
C ARG A 144 -15.93 -16.66 -15.60
N ASP A 145 -16.78 -17.20 -16.46
CA ASP A 145 -16.41 -17.60 -17.83
C ASP A 145 -16.03 -16.37 -18.69
N LEU A 146 -16.67 -15.23 -18.46
CA LEU A 146 -16.28 -13.97 -19.10
C LEU A 146 -14.88 -13.53 -18.67
N LEU A 147 -14.59 -13.51 -17.37
CA LEU A 147 -13.31 -13.08 -16.81
C LEU A 147 -12.16 -14.04 -17.16
N LEU A 148 -12.45 -15.34 -17.31
CA LEU A 148 -11.50 -16.37 -17.75
C LEU A 148 -11.34 -16.46 -19.28
N GLY A 149 -12.03 -15.57 -20.03
CA GLY A 149 -11.97 -15.58 -21.50
C GLY A 149 -12.69 -16.75 -22.18
N LYS A 150 -13.45 -17.57 -21.43
CA LYS A 150 -14.27 -18.67 -21.98
C LYS A 150 -15.51 -18.16 -22.70
N ARG A 151 -15.97 -16.96 -22.38
CA ARG A 151 -17.05 -16.24 -23.05
C ARG A 151 -16.51 -14.89 -23.55
N LYS A 152 -16.88 -14.50 -24.78
CA LYS A 152 -16.54 -13.18 -25.30
C LYS A 152 -17.42 -12.10 -24.71
N PRO A 153 -16.90 -10.86 -24.47
CA PRO A 153 -17.70 -9.71 -24.09
C PRO A 153 -18.81 -9.42 -25.10
N GLN A 154 -19.96 -9.05 -24.62
CA GLN A 154 -21.10 -8.68 -25.47
C GLN A 154 -21.19 -7.17 -25.64
N PHE A 155 -21.70 -6.77 -26.81
CA PHE A 155 -21.94 -5.37 -27.17
C PHE A 155 -23.42 -5.19 -27.55
N ALA A 156 -23.97 -4.03 -27.22
CA ALA A 156 -25.32 -3.68 -27.64
C ALA A 156 -25.35 -3.44 -29.16
N VAL A 157 -26.45 -3.87 -29.78
CA VAL A 157 -26.73 -3.57 -31.21
C VAL A 157 -27.55 -2.27 -31.25
N GLY A 158 -27.08 -1.29 -32.02
CA GLY A 158 -27.76 0.01 -32.15
C GLY A 158 -27.28 1.07 -31.14
N ILE A 159 -26.26 1.83 -31.53
CA ILE A 159 -25.71 2.91 -30.71
C ILE A 159 -26.32 4.24 -31.12
N PRO A 160 -26.70 5.14 -30.18
CA PRO A 160 -27.15 6.48 -30.54
C PRO A 160 -26.02 7.27 -31.24
N LYS A 161 -26.32 7.79 -32.45
CA LYS A 161 -25.37 8.58 -33.26
C LYS A 161 -25.15 10.02 -32.75
N LYS A 162 -25.16 10.29 -31.45
CA LYS A 162 -24.97 11.65 -30.92
C LYS A 162 -23.94 11.68 -29.81
N ALA A 163 -22.68 11.71 -30.20
CA ALA A 163 -21.63 12.30 -29.38
C ALA A 163 -20.72 13.09 -30.30
N HIS A 164 -20.62 14.40 -30.09
CA HIS A 164 -19.63 15.24 -30.80
C HIS A 164 -18.24 15.00 -30.20
N PHE A 165 -17.55 14.00 -30.70
CA PHE A 165 -16.14 13.75 -30.36
C PHE A 165 -15.29 13.92 -31.62
N ILE A 166 -14.01 14.25 -31.44
CA ILE A 166 -13.01 14.33 -32.47
C ILE A 166 -12.80 12.95 -33.10
N ASP A 167 -12.75 12.84 -34.42
CA ASP A 167 -12.88 11.63 -35.28
C ASP A 167 -12.30 10.29 -34.75
N ASP A 168 -11.10 10.27 -34.20
CA ASP A 168 -10.46 9.02 -33.71
C ASP A 168 -10.99 8.51 -32.37
N PHE A 169 -11.50 9.40 -31.52
CA PHE A 169 -12.11 9.06 -30.24
C PHE A 169 -13.56 8.61 -30.35
N GLU A 170 -14.28 9.03 -31.40
CA GLU A 170 -15.68 8.69 -31.61
C GLU A 170 -15.89 7.18 -31.74
N LYS A 171 -15.04 6.49 -32.51
CA LYS A 171 -15.10 5.03 -32.65
C LYS A 171 -14.84 4.29 -31.34
N VAL A 172 -13.89 4.80 -30.55
CA VAL A 172 -13.54 4.20 -29.25
C VAL A 172 -14.63 4.45 -28.22
N ALA A 173 -15.14 5.68 -28.11
CA ALA A 173 -16.24 6.05 -27.22
C ALA A 173 -17.51 5.28 -27.57
N THR A 174 -17.83 5.16 -28.85
CA THR A 174 -18.97 4.40 -29.35
C THR A 174 -18.90 2.93 -28.95
N LYS A 175 -17.74 2.29 -29.10
CA LYS A 175 -17.53 0.90 -28.66
C LYS A 175 -17.61 0.75 -27.14
N ALA A 176 -17.07 1.71 -26.38
CA ALA A 176 -17.12 1.68 -24.91
C ALA A 176 -18.55 1.77 -24.40
N VAL A 177 -19.37 2.68 -24.97
CA VAL A 177 -20.80 2.82 -24.59
C VAL A 177 -21.63 1.59 -25.01
N ALA A 178 -21.24 0.91 -26.09
CA ALA A 178 -21.91 -0.32 -26.52
C ALA A 178 -21.57 -1.55 -25.69
N ALA A 179 -20.53 -1.51 -24.89
CA ALA A 179 -20.11 -2.65 -24.11
C ALA A 179 -21.14 -2.96 -22.99
N LYS A 180 -21.66 -4.19 -22.97
CA LYS A 180 -22.57 -4.67 -21.92
C LYS A 180 -21.85 -5.25 -20.71
N ASP A 181 -20.67 -5.81 -20.94
CA ASP A 181 -19.89 -6.49 -19.91
C ASP A 181 -18.72 -5.61 -19.43
N TYR A 182 -17.72 -5.40 -20.29
CA TYR A 182 -16.58 -4.52 -20.03
C TYR A 182 -15.95 -4.04 -21.34
N PHE A 183 -15.19 -2.96 -21.25
CA PHE A 183 -14.38 -2.43 -22.34
C PHE A 183 -12.98 -2.12 -21.83
N LEU A 184 -11.95 -2.58 -22.52
CA LEU A 184 -10.56 -2.28 -22.20
C LEU A 184 -10.04 -1.17 -23.12
N LEU A 185 -9.70 -0.04 -22.54
CA LEU A 185 -9.05 1.07 -23.20
C LEU A 185 -7.57 1.12 -22.82
N VAL A 186 -6.70 0.81 -23.78
CA VAL A 186 -5.25 0.86 -23.60
C VAL A 186 -4.70 2.11 -24.28
N GLY A 187 -3.93 2.89 -23.57
CA GLY A 187 -3.24 4.07 -24.11
C GLY A 187 -2.09 4.50 -23.21
N PRO A 188 -0.94 4.92 -23.79
CA PRO A 188 0.18 5.46 -23.04
C PRO A 188 -0.20 6.67 -22.17
N PRO A 189 0.63 7.07 -21.19
CA PRO A 189 0.45 8.34 -20.48
C PRO A 189 0.37 9.52 -21.45
N GLY A 190 -0.51 10.49 -21.17
CA GLY A 190 -0.68 11.70 -22.01
C GLY A 190 -1.58 11.55 -23.22
N THR A 191 -2.20 10.39 -23.48
CA THR A 191 -3.09 10.16 -24.65
C THR A 191 -4.54 10.64 -24.44
N GLY A 192 -4.83 11.43 -23.41
CA GLY A 192 -6.16 12.02 -23.19
C GLY A 192 -7.25 11.02 -22.74
N LYS A 193 -6.88 9.89 -22.12
CA LYS A 193 -7.86 8.88 -21.63
C LYS A 193 -8.86 9.41 -20.60
N THR A 194 -8.53 10.49 -19.92
CA THR A 194 -9.29 11.09 -18.81
C THR A 194 -9.77 12.52 -19.11
N SER A 195 -9.52 13.01 -20.29
CA SER A 195 -9.94 14.37 -20.73
C SER A 195 -11.38 14.40 -21.12
#